data_ec7f7917ceae559a7eef5938d8c9bbf8
#
_entry.id   ec7f7917ceae559a7eef5938d8c9bbf8
#
_cell.length_a   1.000
_cell.length_b   1.000
_cell.length_c   1.000
_cell.angle_alpha   90.00
_cell.angle_beta   90.00
_cell.angle_gamma   90.00
#
_symmetry.space_group_name_H-M   'P 1'
#
loop_
_entity.id
_entity.type
_entity.pdbx_description
1 polymer ?
#
loop_
_entity_poly.entity_id
_entity_poly.type
_entity_poly.pdbx_seq_one_letter_code
_entity_poly.pdbx_strand_id
1 'polypeptide(L)'
;DEQPDLHNPANPIHEVKDGAIEFDDVSFSYKGDERKLALKNVNLHIKAGQTVGILGGTGSAKSTLVQLIPRLYDTTHGTVKVGGVDVRDYDIEALRDQVAMVLQKNVLFSGTIKENLRWGKKDATDEEMVRVCKLAQADPFIQEFPDKYDTYIEQGGSNVSGGQKQRLCIARALLKKPKILILDDSTSAVDTKTDALIRKAFREEIPDTTKFIIAQRISSIEDA
;
A
#
# COMPACT_ATOMS: atom_id res chain seq x y z
N ASP A 1 -14.91 -0.33 -16.91
CA ASP A 1 -13.75 -1.08 -16.35
C ASP A 1 -14.13 -2.51 -16.10
N GLU A 2 -14.14 -3.25 -17.18
CA GLU A 2 -14.34 -4.68 -17.08
C GLU A 2 -13.12 -5.27 -16.42
N GLN A 3 -13.28 -5.70 -15.19
CA GLN A 3 -12.31 -6.59 -14.58
C GLN A 3 -12.43 -7.91 -15.29
N PRO A 4 -11.39 -8.34 -16.04
CA PRO A 4 -11.46 -9.65 -16.67
C PRO A 4 -11.60 -10.70 -15.58
N ASP A 5 -12.32 -11.70 -15.86
CA ASP A 5 -12.58 -12.97 -15.19
C ASP A 5 -11.65 -13.38 -14.05
N LEU A 6 -11.55 -12.57 -13.00
CA LEU A 6 -10.81 -12.92 -11.80
C LEU A 6 -11.75 -13.69 -10.87
N HIS A 7 -11.44 -14.96 -10.69
CA HIS A 7 -12.25 -15.84 -9.85
C HIS A 7 -11.40 -16.46 -8.75
N ASN A 8 -12.04 -16.76 -7.63
CA ASN A 8 -11.41 -17.60 -6.62
C ASN A 8 -11.20 -19.01 -7.19
N PRO A 9 -10.09 -19.66 -6.80
CA PRO A 9 -9.89 -21.07 -7.14
C PRO A 9 -10.89 -21.96 -6.40
N ALA A 10 -10.97 -23.22 -6.80
CA ALA A 10 -11.91 -24.19 -6.21
C ALA A 10 -11.72 -24.36 -4.70
N ASN A 11 -10.48 -24.31 -4.22
CA ASN A 11 -10.15 -24.43 -2.80
C ASN A 11 -9.26 -23.27 -2.38
N PRO A 12 -9.83 -22.08 -2.19
CA PRO A 12 -9.03 -20.88 -1.93
C PRO A 12 -8.34 -20.92 -0.57
N ILE A 13 -7.11 -20.41 -0.54
CA ILE A 13 -6.36 -20.24 0.69
C ILE A 13 -6.76 -18.89 1.31
N HIS A 14 -7.12 -18.89 2.59
CA HIS A 14 -7.62 -17.70 3.28
C HIS A 14 -6.58 -17.03 4.16
N GLU A 15 -5.42 -17.64 4.38
CA GLU A 15 -4.41 -17.10 5.27
C GLU A 15 -3.13 -16.81 4.52
N VAL A 16 -2.65 -15.56 4.62
CA VAL A 16 -1.37 -15.14 4.09
C VAL A 16 -0.32 -15.29 5.20
N LYS A 17 0.65 -16.17 4.99
CA LYS A 17 1.67 -16.52 5.98
C LYS A 17 2.53 -15.31 6.37
N ASP A 18 3.09 -14.65 5.37
CA ASP A 18 3.98 -13.50 5.56
C ASP A 18 3.99 -12.61 4.32
N GLY A 19 4.81 -11.56 4.33
CA GLY A 19 4.92 -10.60 3.26
C GLY A 19 6.01 -10.89 2.23
N ALA A 20 6.50 -12.13 2.14
CA ALA A 20 7.46 -12.47 1.09
C ALA A 20 6.82 -12.35 -0.28
N ILE A 21 7.55 -11.77 -1.23
CA ILE A 21 7.04 -11.54 -2.59
C ILE A 21 7.99 -12.16 -3.58
N GLU A 22 7.45 -12.90 -4.56
CA GLU A 22 8.24 -13.52 -5.59
C GLU A 22 7.58 -13.33 -6.95
N PHE A 23 8.35 -12.85 -7.92
CA PHE A 23 7.94 -12.78 -9.32
C PHE A 23 8.81 -13.76 -10.09
N ASP A 24 8.21 -14.77 -10.72
CA ASP A 24 8.89 -15.80 -11.49
C ASP A 24 8.56 -15.61 -12.97
N ASP A 25 9.48 -15.04 -13.72
CA ASP A 25 9.38 -14.83 -15.17
C ASP A 25 8.06 -14.19 -15.58
N VAL A 26 7.67 -13.12 -14.90
CA VAL A 26 6.37 -12.46 -15.05
C VAL A 26 6.37 -11.54 -16.26
N SER A 27 5.40 -11.76 -17.14
CA SER A 27 5.06 -10.86 -18.23
C SER A 27 3.58 -10.51 -18.13
N PHE A 28 3.24 -9.28 -18.51
CA PHE A 28 1.87 -8.80 -18.40
C PHE A 28 1.51 -7.82 -19.50
N SER A 29 0.33 -8.01 -20.07
CA SER A 29 -0.31 -7.10 -21.00
C SER A 29 -1.77 -6.90 -20.61
N TYR A 30 -2.20 -5.65 -20.54
CA TYR A 30 -3.61 -5.32 -20.21
C TYR A 30 -4.61 -5.89 -21.21
N LYS A 31 -4.19 -6.05 -22.45
CA LYS A 31 -5.07 -6.54 -23.55
C LYS A 31 -4.78 -7.98 -23.95
N GLY A 32 -3.91 -8.67 -23.21
CA GLY A 32 -3.49 -10.02 -23.59
C GLY A 32 -2.65 -10.08 -24.86
N ASP A 33 -2.24 -8.94 -25.40
CA ASP A 33 -1.42 -8.86 -26.62
C ASP A 33 0.06 -8.93 -26.27
N GLU A 34 0.71 -10.04 -26.61
CA GLU A 34 2.13 -10.27 -26.31
C GLU A 34 3.07 -9.27 -26.99
N ARG A 35 2.60 -8.52 -27.97
CA ARG A 35 3.37 -7.47 -28.63
C ARG A 35 3.36 -6.14 -27.87
N LYS A 36 2.47 -6.01 -26.88
CA LYS A 36 2.29 -4.79 -26.10
C LYS A 36 2.41 -5.08 -24.61
N LEU A 37 3.53 -5.68 -24.21
CA LEU A 37 3.77 -6.02 -22.81
C LEU A 37 4.08 -4.77 -21.98
N ALA A 38 3.34 -4.59 -20.90
CA ALA A 38 3.64 -3.59 -19.89
C ALA A 38 4.81 -4.05 -18.99
N LEU A 39 4.92 -5.36 -18.78
CA LEU A 39 6.03 -6.01 -18.07
C LEU A 39 6.53 -7.18 -18.89
N LYS A 40 7.84 -7.39 -18.88
CA LYS A 40 8.47 -8.49 -19.65
C LYS A 40 9.50 -9.21 -18.79
N ASN A 41 9.29 -10.51 -18.60
CA ASN A 41 10.23 -11.41 -17.95
C ASN A 41 10.79 -10.87 -16.62
N VAL A 42 9.91 -10.40 -15.74
CA VAL A 42 10.30 -9.82 -14.45
C VAL A 42 10.55 -10.94 -13.45
N ASN A 43 11.72 -10.88 -12.81
CA ASN A 43 12.11 -11.79 -11.74
C ASN A 43 12.47 -10.98 -10.50
N LEU A 44 11.79 -11.24 -9.38
CA LEU A 44 12.03 -10.57 -8.11
C LEU A 44 11.89 -11.56 -6.97
N HIS A 45 12.74 -11.40 -5.95
CA HIS A 45 12.65 -12.13 -4.70
C HIS A 45 12.80 -11.16 -3.55
N ILE A 46 11.71 -10.97 -2.80
CA ILE A 46 11.68 -10.05 -1.67
C ILE A 46 11.33 -10.84 -0.43
N LYS A 47 12.21 -10.77 0.57
CA LYS A 47 11.97 -11.44 1.85
C LYS A 47 10.96 -10.69 2.69
N ALA A 48 10.19 -11.41 3.50
CA ALA A 48 9.24 -10.79 4.42
C ALA A 48 9.96 -9.77 5.33
N GLY A 49 9.35 -8.59 5.48
CA GLY A 49 9.91 -7.52 6.29
C GLY A 49 10.91 -6.62 5.58
N GLN A 50 11.32 -6.99 4.38
CA GLN A 50 12.29 -6.21 3.62
C GLN A 50 11.65 -4.92 3.10
N THR A 51 12.44 -3.85 3.02
CA THR A 51 12.02 -2.60 2.37
C THR A 51 12.68 -2.54 1.00
N VAL A 52 11.87 -2.40 -0.04
CA VAL A 52 12.33 -2.37 -1.43
C VAL A 52 11.89 -1.07 -2.07
N GLY A 53 12.82 -0.37 -2.70
CA GLY A 53 12.53 0.82 -3.46
C GLY A 53 12.63 0.56 -4.95
N ILE A 54 11.68 1.07 -5.71
CA ILE A 54 11.75 1.12 -7.16
C ILE A 54 11.89 2.57 -7.58
N LEU A 55 13.01 2.87 -8.22
CA LEU A 55 13.28 4.20 -8.75
C LEU A 55 13.08 4.22 -10.26
N GLY A 56 12.58 5.33 -10.76
CA GLY A 56 12.46 5.54 -12.19
C GLY A 56 11.47 6.63 -12.51
N GLY A 57 11.43 7.03 -13.76
CA GLY A 57 10.53 8.06 -14.24
C GLY A 57 9.06 7.67 -14.16
N THR A 58 8.20 8.57 -14.59
CA THR A 58 6.76 8.32 -14.66
C THR A 58 6.51 7.11 -15.55
N GLY A 59 6.34 5.95 -14.95
CA GLY A 59 6.12 4.75 -15.74
C GLY A 59 4.92 3.98 -15.27
N SER A 60 4.02 3.68 -16.18
CA SER A 60 2.92 2.77 -15.95
C SER A 60 3.41 1.38 -15.53
N ALA A 61 4.64 1.02 -15.92
CA ALA A 61 5.23 -0.28 -15.59
C ALA A 61 5.37 -0.51 -14.09
N LYS A 62 5.76 0.52 -13.32
CA LYS A 62 5.92 0.39 -11.87
C LYS A 62 4.57 0.21 -11.18
N SER A 63 3.59 1.00 -11.57
CA SER A 63 2.22 0.87 -11.06
C SER A 63 1.62 -0.48 -11.45
N THR A 64 1.88 -0.94 -12.66
CA THR A 64 1.44 -2.26 -13.13
C THR A 64 2.03 -3.38 -12.28
N LEU A 65 3.33 -3.30 -12.00
CA LEU A 65 4.01 -4.34 -11.20
C LEU A 65 3.36 -4.51 -9.83
N VAL A 66 3.13 -3.42 -9.12
CA VAL A 66 2.56 -3.51 -7.77
C VAL A 66 1.10 -3.94 -7.76
N GLN A 67 0.36 -3.70 -8.83
CA GLN A 67 -1.03 -4.12 -8.95
C GLN A 67 -1.19 -5.64 -9.10
N LEU A 68 -0.15 -6.33 -9.51
CA LEU A 68 -0.15 -7.78 -9.62
C LEU A 68 -0.02 -8.47 -8.26
N ILE A 69 0.51 -7.79 -7.24
CA ILE A 69 0.70 -8.35 -5.90
C ILE A 69 -0.64 -8.65 -5.23
N PRO A 70 -1.61 -7.72 -5.17
CA PRO A 70 -2.95 -8.03 -4.64
C PRO A 70 -3.86 -8.68 -5.67
N ARG A 71 -3.33 -9.11 -6.78
CA ARG A 71 -4.09 -9.73 -7.88
C ARG A 71 -5.21 -8.82 -8.37
N LEU A 72 -4.90 -7.55 -8.66
CA LEU A 72 -5.85 -6.69 -9.37
C LEU A 72 -5.96 -7.10 -10.82
N TYR A 73 -4.93 -7.78 -11.34
CA TYR A 73 -4.86 -8.40 -12.65
C TYR A 73 -4.12 -9.72 -12.53
N ASP A 74 -4.38 -10.67 -13.42
CA ASP A 74 -3.58 -11.88 -13.56
C ASP A 74 -2.43 -11.66 -14.54
N THR A 75 -1.32 -12.36 -14.32
CA THR A 75 -0.19 -12.32 -15.25
C THR A 75 -0.54 -12.93 -16.60
N THR A 76 0.06 -12.42 -17.67
CA THR A 76 -0.03 -13.04 -18.99
C THR A 76 0.84 -14.30 -19.03
N HIS A 77 2.06 -14.18 -18.48
CA HIS A 77 3.00 -15.30 -18.31
C HIS A 77 3.65 -15.20 -16.94
N GLY A 78 4.09 -16.32 -16.42
CA GLY A 78 4.80 -16.40 -15.15
C GLY A 78 3.88 -16.38 -13.95
N THR A 79 4.49 -16.33 -12.78
CA THR A 79 3.78 -16.49 -11.51
C THR A 79 4.21 -15.43 -10.50
N VAL A 80 3.23 -14.84 -9.81
CA VAL A 80 3.46 -13.98 -8.65
C VAL A 80 3.09 -14.76 -7.40
N LYS A 81 3.99 -14.79 -6.42
CA LYS A 81 3.74 -15.45 -5.14
C LYS A 81 3.82 -14.45 -3.99
N VAL A 82 2.94 -14.64 -3.02
CA VAL A 82 2.94 -13.90 -1.76
C VAL A 82 2.94 -14.95 -0.64
N GLY A 83 3.89 -14.80 0.29
CA GLY A 83 4.03 -15.79 1.37
C GLY A 83 4.32 -17.19 0.85
N GLY A 84 4.98 -17.31 -0.29
CA GLY A 84 5.33 -18.59 -0.90
C GLY A 84 4.20 -19.26 -1.68
N VAL A 85 3.06 -18.62 -1.82
CA VAL A 85 1.85 -19.16 -2.49
C VAL A 85 1.49 -18.31 -3.69
N ASP A 86 1.18 -18.96 -4.82
CA ASP A 86 0.69 -18.28 -6.03
C ASP A 86 -0.54 -17.42 -5.66
N VAL A 87 -0.53 -16.15 -6.06
CA VAL A 87 -1.64 -15.25 -5.73
C VAL A 87 -2.99 -15.74 -6.25
N ARG A 88 -2.99 -16.58 -7.29
CA ARG A 88 -4.21 -17.16 -7.84
C ARG A 88 -4.81 -18.27 -6.96
N ASP A 89 -4.04 -18.77 -5.99
CA ASP A 89 -4.50 -19.82 -5.07
C ASP A 89 -5.15 -19.25 -3.81
N TYR A 90 -5.07 -17.94 -3.61
CA TYR A 90 -5.71 -17.27 -2.48
C TYR A 90 -7.16 -16.92 -2.75
N ASP A 91 -7.95 -16.85 -1.68
CA ASP A 91 -9.17 -16.08 -1.69
C ASP A 91 -8.81 -14.61 -1.99
N ILE A 92 -9.47 -14.03 -2.98
CA ILE A 92 -9.12 -12.69 -3.46
C ILE A 92 -9.20 -11.64 -2.35
N GLU A 93 -10.28 -11.66 -1.57
CA GLU A 93 -10.45 -10.69 -0.48
C GLU A 93 -9.44 -10.89 0.64
N ALA A 94 -9.16 -12.15 1.00
CA ALA A 94 -8.17 -12.46 2.04
C ALA A 94 -6.78 -11.96 1.65
N LEU A 95 -6.39 -12.13 0.39
CA LEU A 95 -5.12 -11.61 -0.12
C LEU A 95 -5.09 -10.08 -0.06
N ARG A 96 -6.12 -9.43 -0.58
CA ARG A 96 -6.19 -7.96 -0.65
C ARG A 96 -6.22 -7.30 0.72
N ASP A 97 -6.78 -7.96 1.73
CA ASP A 97 -6.77 -7.46 3.10
C ASP A 97 -5.36 -7.41 3.69
N GLN A 98 -4.43 -8.20 3.16
CA GLN A 98 -3.05 -8.25 3.62
C GLN A 98 -2.11 -7.38 2.80
N VAL A 99 -2.60 -6.74 1.75
CA VAL A 99 -1.81 -5.85 0.89
C VAL A 99 -2.43 -4.46 0.92
N ALA A 100 -1.82 -3.56 1.66
CA ALA A 100 -2.28 -2.17 1.74
C ALA A 100 -1.55 -1.33 0.69
N MET A 101 -2.29 -0.50 -0.02
CA MET A 101 -1.75 0.39 -1.03
C MET A 101 -2.06 1.85 -0.70
N VAL A 102 -1.04 2.69 -0.65
CA VAL A 102 -1.19 4.14 -0.54
C VAL A 102 -0.72 4.72 -1.87
N LEU A 103 -1.68 5.11 -2.67
CA LEU A 103 -1.43 5.60 -4.02
C LEU A 103 -1.08 7.10 -4.00
N GLN A 104 -0.52 7.55 -5.11
CA GLN A 104 -0.13 8.95 -5.30
C GLN A 104 -1.30 9.90 -5.09
N LYS A 105 -2.50 9.48 -5.52
CA LYS A 105 -3.71 10.26 -5.34
C LYS A 105 -4.39 9.86 -4.02
N ASN A 106 -4.17 10.67 -2.99
CA ASN A 106 -4.72 10.44 -1.67
C ASN A 106 -6.17 10.89 -1.61
N VAL A 107 -7.06 10.00 -1.18
CA VAL A 107 -8.50 10.29 -1.11
C VAL A 107 -8.97 10.25 0.33
N LEU A 108 -9.55 11.37 0.79
CA LEU A 108 -10.28 11.46 2.04
C LEU A 108 -11.73 11.80 1.73
N PHE A 109 -12.62 11.33 2.61
CA PHE A 109 -14.06 11.52 2.47
C PHE A 109 -14.55 12.52 3.49
N SER A 110 -15.69 13.16 3.23
CA SER A 110 -16.33 14.04 4.22
C SER A 110 -16.74 13.22 5.45
N GLY A 111 -16.41 13.75 6.62
CA GLY A 111 -16.61 13.07 7.89
C GLY A 111 -15.47 13.39 8.84
N THR A 112 -15.55 12.87 10.05
CA THR A 112 -14.47 13.08 11.03
C THR A 112 -13.20 12.33 10.62
N ILE A 113 -12.08 12.68 11.27
CA ILE A 113 -10.83 11.93 11.11
C ILE A 113 -11.06 10.46 11.46
N LYS A 114 -11.76 10.18 12.58
CA LYS A 114 -12.09 8.80 12.98
C LYS A 114 -12.87 8.06 11.90
N GLU A 115 -13.87 8.69 11.31
CA GLU A 115 -14.66 8.08 10.26
C GLU A 115 -13.81 7.76 9.03
N ASN A 116 -12.91 8.67 8.67
CA ASN A 116 -11.96 8.44 7.57
C ASN A 116 -11.03 7.26 7.86
N LEU A 117 -10.49 7.17 9.07
CA LEU A 117 -9.62 6.07 9.46
C LEU A 117 -10.36 4.73 9.41
N ARG A 118 -11.61 4.69 9.82
CA ARG A 118 -12.42 3.47 9.81
C ARG A 118 -12.75 2.93 8.42
N TRP A 119 -12.47 3.67 7.37
CA TRP A 119 -12.49 3.10 6.03
C TRP A 119 -11.40 2.03 5.86
N GLY A 120 -10.33 2.09 6.66
CA GLY A 120 -9.30 1.06 6.69
C GLY A 120 -9.68 -0.16 7.53
N LYS A 121 -10.44 0.08 8.60
CA LYS A 121 -10.94 -0.98 9.49
C LYS A 121 -12.18 -0.46 10.20
N LYS A 122 -13.33 -0.99 9.84
CA LYS A 122 -14.64 -0.51 10.28
C LYS A 122 -14.80 -0.46 11.81
N ASP A 123 -14.26 -1.45 12.50
CA ASP A 123 -14.36 -1.59 13.95
C ASP A 123 -13.08 -1.19 14.69
N ALA A 124 -12.26 -0.33 14.08
CA ALA A 124 -11.04 0.15 14.71
C ALA A 124 -11.34 0.84 16.04
N THR A 125 -10.58 0.48 17.07
CA THR A 125 -10.67 1.13 18.37
C THR A 125 -9.93 2.45 18.37
N ASP A 126 -10.22 3.31 19.34
CA ASP A 126 -9.49 4.57 19.50
C ASP A 126 -8.00 4.33 19.68
N GLU A 127 -7.62 3.29 20.45
CA GLU A 127 -6.22 2.93 20.68
C GLU A 127 -5.53 2.53 19.37
N GLU A 128 -6.18 1.71 18.55
CA GLU A 128 -5.64 1.31 17.25
C GLU A 128 -5.44 2.52 16.34
N MET A 129 -6.41 3.44 16.30
CA MET A 129 -6.33 4.64 15.47
C MET A 129 -5.19 5.55 15.91
N VAL A 130 -5.03 5.76 17.21
CA VAL A 130 -3.93 6.58 17.74
C VAL A 130 -2.59 5.94 17.42
N ARG A 131 -2.47 4.62 17.58
CA ARG A 131 -1.24 3.89 17.27
C ARG A 131 -0.79 4.11 15.82
N VAL A 132 -1.68 3.89 14.85
CA VAL A 132 -1.31 4.06 13.45
C VAL A 132 -1.05 5.52 13.08
N CYS A 133 -1.76 6.45 13.72
CA CYS A 133 -1.50 7.87 13.50
C CYS A 133 -0.16 8.31 14.07
N LYS A 134 0.31 7.71 15.16
CA LYS A 134 1.65 7.95 15.66
C LYS A 134 2.70 7.40 14.70
N LEU A 135 2.48 6.20 14.17
CA LEU A 135 3.39 5.61 13.19
C LEU A 135 3.51 6.47 11.93
N ALA A 136 2.39 7.00 11.46
CA ALA A 136 2.34 7.82 10.26
C ALA A 136 2.67 9.28 10.51
N GLN A 137 3.05 9.66 11.73
CA GLN A 137 3.33 11.05 12.12
C GLN A 137 2.11 11.97 11.94
N ALA A 138 0.92 11.43 12.07
CA ALA A 138 -0.33 12.18 11.98
C ALA A 138 -0.81 12.68 13.34
N ASP A 139 -0.55 11.92 14.41
CA ASP A 139 -1.01 12.27 15.75
C ASP A 139 -0.58 13.67 16.18
N PRO A 140 0.67 14.11 15.95
CA PRO A 140 1.07 15.45 16.37
C PRO A 140 0.19 16.56 15.80
N PHE A 141 -0.12 16.56 14.51
CA PHE A 141 -0.95 17.61 13.96
C PHE A 141 -2.44 17.44 14.34
N ILE A 142 -2.89 16.21 14.54
CA ILE A 142 -4.27 15.95 14.99
C ILE A 142 -4.48 16.55 16.39
N GLN A 143 -3.49 16.42 17.27
CA GLN A 143 -3.57 16.97 18.63
C GLN A 143 -3.63 18.50 18.63
N GLU A 144 -3.19 19.16 17.59
CA GLU A 144 -3.26 20.62 17.46
C GLU A 144 -4.65 21.13 17.05
N PHE A 145 -5.49 20.26 16.49
CA PHE A 145 -6.86 20.64 16.15
C PHE A 145 -7.73 20.70 17.43
N PRO A 146 -8.63 21.69 17.53
CA PRO A 146 -9.52 21.81 18.70
C PRO A 146 -10.31 20.53 18.98
N ASP A 147 -10.81 19.88 17.93
CA ASP A 147 -11.65 18.68 18.08
C ASP A 147 -10.84 17.38 17.89
N LYS A 148 -9.55 17.47 17.75
CA LYS A 148 -8.62 16.32 17.64
C LYS A 148 -9.14 15.28 16.64
N TYR A 149 -9.35 14.03 17.07
CA TYR A 149 -9.81 12.95 16.18
C TYR A 149 -11.24 13.12 15.70
N ASP A 150 -12.00 13.99 16.34
CA ASP A 150 -13.37 14.32 15.93
C ASP A 150 -13.42 15.52 14.97
N THR A 151 -12.25 16.00 14.55
CA THR A 151 -12.15 17.08 13.56
C THR A 151 -12.79 16.64 12.25
N TYR A 152 -13.67 17.48 11.72
CA TYR A 152 -14.37 17.20 10.47
C TYR A 152 -13.45 17.45 9.27
N ILE A 153 -13.38 16.47 8.39
CA ILE A 153 -12.69 16.57 7.11
C ILE A 153 -13.70 16.88 6.03
N GLU A 154 -13.48 17.94 5.30
CA GLU A 154 -14.33 18.32 4.18
C GLU A 154 -14.08 17.42 2.99
N GLN A 155 -15.02 17.40 2.06
CA GLN A 155 -14.97 16.56 0.88
C GLN A 155 -13.60 16.68 0.18
N GLY A 156 -12.98 15.53 -0.09
CA GLY A 156 -11.67 15.48 -0.74
C GLY A 156 -10.51 15.94 0.14
N GLY A 157 -10.77 16.26 1.42
CA GLY A 157 -9.73 16.73 2.33
C GLY A 157 -9.29 18.16 2.07
N SER A 158 -10.19 19.03 1.58
CA SER A 158 -9.86 20.39 1.21
C SER A 158 -9.38 21.26 2.37
N ASN A 159 -9.71 20.90 3.60
CA ASN A 159 -9.33 21.66 4.79
C ASN A 159 -8.07 21.13 5.50
N VAL A 160 -7.34 20.22 4.87
CA VAL A 160 -6.05 19.72 5.37
C VAL A 160 -4.99 19.84 4.28
N SER A 161 -3.73 19.96 4.70
CA SER A 161 -2.63 20.06 3.73
C SER A 161 -2.42 18.74 3.00
N GLY A 162 -1.68 18.80 1.87
CA GLY A 162 -1.31 17.60 1.12
C GLY A 162 -0.54 16.59 1.97
N GLY A 163 0.42 17.07 2.78
CA GLY A 163 1.19 16.22 3.68
C GLY A 163 0.36 15.61 4.79
N GLN A 164 -0.57 16.39 5.35
CA GLN A 164 -1.50 15.88 6.37
C GLN A 164 -2.41 14.81 5.77
N LYS A 165 -2.95 15.06 4.59
CA LYS A 165 -3.79 14.11 3.86
C LYS A 165 -3.06 12.79 3.62
N GLN A 166 -1.82 12.85 3.17
CA GLN A 166 -0.98 11.68 2.94
C GLN A 166 -0.78 10.85 4.20
N ARG A 167 -0.43 11.52 5.30
CA ARG A 167 -0.20 10.84 6.58
C ARG A 167 -1.47 10.17 7.10
N LEU A 168 -2.62 10.78 6.92
CA LEU A 168 -3.90 10.16 7.27
C LEU A 168 -4.19 8.94 6.40
N CYS A 169 -3.87 8.98 5.12
CA CYS A 169 -4.02 7.83 4.23
C CYS A 169 -3.08 6.69 4.59
N ILE A 170 -1.84 6.99 4.99
CA ILE A 170 -0.90 5.99 5.48
C ILE A 170 -1.43 5.35 6.76
N ALA A 171 -1.90 6.15 7.72
CA ALA A 171 -2.46 5.65 8.96
C ALA A 171 -3.65 4.72 8.70
N ARG A 172 -4.55 5.12 7.81
CA ARG A 172 -5.71 4.32 7.42
C ARG A 172 -5.29 2.97 6.84
N ALA A 173 -4.28 2.96 5.98
CA ALA A 173 -3.77 1.73 5.37
C ALA A 173 -3.18 0.77 6.40
N LEU A 174 -2.58 1.29 7.47
CA LEU A 174 -1.95 0.49 8.51
C LEU A 174 -2.95 -0.17 9.47
N LEU A 175 -4.20 0.29 9.50
CA LEU A 175 -5.18 -0.24 10.45
C LEU A 175 -5.50 -1.71 10.28
N LYS A 176 -5.43 -2.23 9.06
CA LYS A 176 -5.66 -3.66 8.80
C LYS A 176 -4.47 -4.55 9.16
N LYS A 177 -3.38 -3.96 9.64
CA LYS A 177 -2.12 -4.65 9.95
C LYS A 177 -1.66 -5.51 8.77
N PRO A 178 -1.45 -4.90 7.59
CA PRO A 178 -1.11 -5.66 6.38
C PRO A 178 0.25 -6.33 6.49
N LYS A 179 0.42 -7.42 5.76
CA LYS A 179 1.72 -8.08 5.59
C LYS A 179 2.60 -7.34 4.60
N ILE A 180 1.98 -6.63 3.66
CA ILE A 180 2.67 -5.86 2.62
C ILE A 180 2.08 -4.47 2.56
N LEU A 181 2.95 -3.46 2.58
CA LEU A 181 2.57 -2.05 2.43
C LEU A 181 3.22 -1.50 1.17
N ILE A 182 2.41 -1.03 0.23
CA ILE A 182 2.87 -0.42 -1.01
C ILE A 182 2.63 1.08 -0.93
N LEU A 183 3.71 1.85 -1.09
CA LEU A 183 3.67 3.31 -1.08
C LEU A 183 4.07 3.82 -2.46
N ASP A 184 3.11 4.36 -3.21
CA ASP A 184 3.36 4.91 -4.54
C ASP A 184 3.59 6.42 -4.45
N ASP A 185 4.87 6.80 -4.32
CA ASP A 185 5.34 8.19 -4.22
C ASP A 185 4.53 9.03 -3.22
N SER A 186 3.96 8.37 -2.22
CA SER A 186 3.06 9.01 -1.26
C SER A 186 3.80 9.93 -0.29
N THR A 187 5.13 9.82 -0.20
CA THR A 187 5.95 10.66 0.67
C THR A 187 6.38 11.96 0.01
N SER A 188 6.05 12.17 -1.27
CA SER A 188 6.47 13.36 -2.01
C SER A 188 5.88 14.67 -1.45
N ALA A 189 4.70 14.61 -0.83
CA ALA A 189 4.04 15.77 -0.22
C ALA A 189 4.45 16.00 1.24
N VAL A 190 5.23 15.10 1.82
CA VAL A 190 5.68 15.16 3.21
C VAL A 190 7.12 15.70 3.23
N ASP A 191 7.43 16.58 4.16
CA ASP A 191 8.78 17.11 4.27
C ASP A 191 9.79 16.02 4.65
N THR A 192 11.07 16.27 4.34
CA THR A 192 12.15 15.29 4.52
C THR A 192 12.28 14.79 5.96
N LYS A 193 12.12 15.69 6.93
CA LYS A 193 12.24 15.33 8.35
C LYS A 193 11.10 14.41 8.78
N THR A 194 9.87 14.72 8.41
CA THR A 194 8.69 13.91 8.71
C THR A 194 8.77 12.57 8.01
N ASP A 195 9.20 12.55 6.76
CA ASP A 195 9.40 11.31 6.01
C ASP A 195 10.40 10.39 6.70
N ALA A 196 11.51 10.93 7.18
CA ALA A 196 12.51 10.16 7.93
C ALA A 196 11.92 9.54 9.20
N LEU A 197 11.07 10.28 9.91
CA LEU A 197 10.40 9.78 11.11
C LEU A 197 9.41 8.66 10.80
N ILE A 198 8.68 8.77 9.69
CA ILE A 198 7.77 7.71 9.24
C ILE A 198 8.56 6.44 8.94
N ARG A 199 9.67 6.55 8.21
CA ARG A 199 10.50 5.40 7.86
C ARG A 199 11.12 4.75 9.10
N LYS A 200 11.58 5.55 10.05
CA LYS A 200 12.10 5.05 11.33
C LYS A 200 11.02 4.28 12.08
N ALA A 201 9.81 4.82 12.16
CA ALA A 201 8.68 4.15 12.81
C ALA A 201 8.36 2.82 12.13
N PHE A 202 8.42 2.76 10.81
CA PHE A 202 8.19 1.52 10.08
C PHE A 202 9.23 0.46 10.44
N ARG A 203 10.51 0.83 10.52
CA ARG A 203 11.58 -0.11 10.89
C ARG A 203 11.45 -0.62 12.32
N GLU A 204 11.07 0.25 13.24
CA GLU A 204 11.02 -0.09 14.67
C GLU A 204 9.73 -0.78 15.07
N GLU A 205 8.60 -0.36 14.50
CA GLU A 205 7.27 -0.78 14.97
C GLU A 205 6.59 -1.83 14.10
N ILE A 206 6.93 -1.88 12.81
CA ILE A 206 6.38 -2.88 11.90
C ILE A 206 7.49 -3.53 11.06
N PRO A 207 8.50 -4.13 11.73
CA PRO A 207 9.65 -4.71 11.03
C PRO A 207 9.28 -5.90 10.14
N ASP A 208 8.21 -6.62 10.46
CA ASP A 208 7.78 -7.80 9.71
C ASP A 208 6.92 -7.46 8.49
N THR A 209 6.47 -6.22 8.39
CA THR A 209 5.71 -5.76 7.21
C THR A 209 6.68 -5.47 6.07
N THR A 210 6.45 -6.08 4.92
CA THR A 210 7.21 -5.79 3.72
C THR A 210 6.77 -4.45 3.15
N LYS A 211 7.73 -3.55 2.86
CA LYS A 211 7.46 -2.22 2.34
C LYS A 211 7.97 -2.13 0.92
N PHE A 212 7.10 -1.76 0.02
CA PHE A 212 7.38 -1.61 -1.39
C PHE A 212 7.17 -0.14 -1.76
N ILE A 213 8.25 0.57 -2.02
CA ILE A 213 8.20 2.03 -2.24
C ILE A 213 8.48 2.33 -3.70
N ILE A 214 7.53 2.97 -4.36
CA ILE A 214 7.71 3.48 -5.72
C ILE A 214 8.03 4.95 -5.58
N ALA A 215 9.23 5.37 -6.01
CA ALA A 215 9.70 6.72 -5.80
C ALA A 215 10.24 7.33 -7.08
N GLN A 216 10.05 8.64 -7.22
CA GLN A 216 10.69 9.43 -8.26
C GLN A 216 11.94 10.12 -7.73
N ARG A 217 12.06 10.22 -6.39
CA ARG A 217 13.20 10.85 -5.74
C ARG A 217 14.08 9.79 -5.09
N ILE A 218 15.39 9.95 -5.27
CA ILE A 218 16.39 9.05 -4.66
C ILE A 218 16.25 9.05 -3.14
N SER A 219 16.04 10.20 -2.52
CA SER A 219 15.88 10.34 -1.06
C SER A 219 14.77 9.47 -0.50
N SER A 220 13.76 9.12 -1.30
CA SER A 220 12.65 8.28 -0.85
C SER A 220 13.02 6.82 -0.68
N ILE A 221 14.17 6.37 -1.22
CA ILE A 221 14.60 4.97 -1.17
C ILE A 221 16.00 4.77 -0.58
N GLU A 222 16.68 5.82 -0.12
CA GLU A 222 18.02 5.70 0.44
C GLU A 222 18.10 4.74 1.64
N ASP A 223 17.01 4.60 2.38
CA ASP A 223 16.94 3.71 3.54
C ASP A 223 16.26 2.38 3.24
N ALA A 224 16.05 2.08 1.97
CA ALA A 224 15.34 0.86 1.57
C ALA A 224 16.21 -0.41 1.71
#